data_bc30fa84f1a91e4a083c0c65da7afd7d
#
_entry.id   bc30fa84f1a91e4a083c0c65da7afd7d
#
_cell.length_a   1.000
_cell.length_b   1.000
_cell.length_c   1.000
_cell.angle_alpha   90.00
_cell.angle_beta   90.00
_cell.angle_gamma   90.00
#
_symmetry.space_group_name_H-M   'P 1'
#
loop_
_entity.id
_entity.type
_entity.pdbx_description
1 polymer ?
#
loop_
_entity_poly.entity_id
_entity_poly.type
_entity_poly.pdbx_seq_one_letter_code
_entity_poly.pdbx_strand_id
1 'polypeptide(L)'
;IITAILTRKYDISAALLCCAAGITVFSCVSLSMAKAAEPLLDGTYDITATVAQKQVIGNDSAVFSLYTYTSDGKVGVIMYTDDIDAKKGDRLHFKARFEKLTNTAYYGTADRYRSDGIILSAIPYGDISVTKGDYPLSFIDDYREYLIGRIDDSFPDDSGALMKGIFFGDKRSFSDDLYSDIKLSGVSHLTAVSGMHLTLIMTVLSALLTATRLGYSYRVRFVITAVLTVGFMAFFGFTASVLRSGI
;
A
#
# COMPACT_ATOMS: atom_id res chain seq x y z
N ILE A 1 -38.76 -11.48 23.39
CA ILE A 1 -37.76 -10.79 24.25
C ILE A 1 -36.61 -11.73 24.62
N ILE A 2 -36.85 -12.94 25.11
CA ILE A 2 -35.81 -13.91 25.50
C ILE A 2 -34.94 -14.33 24.31
N THR A 3 -35.54 -14.57 23.12
CA THR A 3 -34.82 -14.89 21.89
C THR A 3 -33.95 -13.72 21.43
N ALA A 4 -34.42 -12.47 21.52
CA ALA A 4 -33.62 -11.30 21.15
C ALA A 4 -32.43 -11.04 22.12
N ILE A 5 -32.59 -11.38 23.39
CA ILE A 5 -31.53 -11.27 24.40
C ILE A 5 -30.48 -12.37 24.17
N LEU A 6 -30.87 -13.59 23.81
CA LEU A 6 -29.98 -14.68 23.50
C LEU A 6 -29.18 -14.41 22.22
N THR A 7 -29.82 -13.99 21.13
CA THR A 7 -29.11 -13.63 19.88
C THR A 7 -28.11 -12.52 20.13
N ARG A 8 -28.48 -11.44 20.83
CA ARG A 8 -27.56 -10.36 21.16
C ARG A 8 -26.35 -10.79 22.01
N LYS A 9 -26.53 -11.80 22.86
CA LYS A 9 -25.43 -12.36 23.67
C LYS A 9 -24.45 -13.20 22.81
N TYR A 10 -24.95 -13.92 21.81
CA TYR A 10 -24.10 -14.65 20.86
C TYR A 10 -23.38 -13.69 19.90
N ASP A 11 -24.02 -12.62 19.47
CA ASP A 11 -23.39 -11.58 18.62
C ASP A 11 -22.22 -10.90 19.34
N ILE A 12 -22.37 -10.59 20.63
CA ILE A 12 -21.30 -9.99 21.44
C ILE A 12 -20.13 -10.98 21.65
N SER A 13 -20.43 -12.25 21.92
CA SER A 13 -19.40 -13.26 22.12
C SER A 13 -18.66 -13.57 20.80
N ALA A 14 -19.36 -13.61 19.68
CA ALA A 14 -18.75 -13.75 18.35
C ALA A 14 -17.86 -12.55 18.03
N ALA A 15 -18.30 -11.32 18.29
CA ALA A 15 -17.51 -10.12 18.10
C ALA A 15 -16.25 -10.12 18.97
N LEU A 16 -16.36 -10.51 20.23
CA LEU A 16 -15.19 -10.64 21.14
C LEU A 16 -14.20 -11.70 20.67
N LEU A 17 -14.70 -12.84 20.17
CA LEU A 17 -13.85 -13.88 19.60
C LEU A 17 -13.12 -13.41 18.35
N CYS A 18 -13.82 -12.68 17.45
CA CYS A 18 -13.21 -12.08 16.26
C CYS A 18 -12.14 -11.05 16.64
N CYS A 19 -12.41 -10.19 17.63
CA CYS A 19 -11.42 -9.24 18.14
C CYS A 19 -10.21 -9.94 18.74
N ALA A 20 -10.43 -10.96 19.58
CA ALA A 20 -9.35 -11.74 20.19
C ALA A 20 -8.50 -12.46 19.13
N ALA A 21 -9.14 -13.07 18.13
CA ALA A 21 -8.45 -13.71 17.00
C ALA A 21 -7.64 -12.66 16.20
N GLY A 22 -8.21 -11.49 15.91
CA GLY A 22 -7.51 -10.41 15.23
C GLY A 22 -6.28 -9.93 16.00
N ILE A 23 -6.40 -9.71 17.31
CA ILE A 23 -5.28 -9.32 18.17
C ILE A 23 -4.21 -10.41 18.19
N THR A 24 -4.61 -11.68 18.29
CA THR A 24 -3.67 -12.80 18.30
C THR A 24 -2.90 -12.90 16.98
N VAL A 25 -3.59 -12.83 15.84
CA VAL A 25 -2.96 -12.85 14.51
C VAL A 25 -2.02 -11.65 14.36
N PHE A 26 -2.46 -10.45 14.71
CA PHE A 26 -1.61 -9.26 14.66
C PHE A 26 -0.35 -9.41 15.53
N SER A 27 -0.49 -9.90 16.75
CA SER A 27 0.64 -10.11 17.66
C SER A 27 1.60 -11.17 17.13
N CYS A 28 1.10 -12.28 16.60
CA CYS A 28 1.93 -13.31 15.99
C CYS A 28 2.70 -12.80 14.78
N VAL A 29 2.05 -12.06 13.88
CA VAL A 29 2.69 -11.48 12.70
C VAL A 29 3.75 -10.45 13.11
N SER A 30 3.42 -9.57 14.05
CA SER A 30 4.36 -8.55 14.54
C SER A 30 5.59 -9.17 15.22
N LEU A 31 5.40 -10.20 16.01
CA LEU A 31 6.50 -10.94 16.64
C LEU A 31 7.36 -11.68 15.63
N SER A 32 6.74 -12.33 14.64
CA SER A 32 7.45 -13.00 13.55
C SER A 32 8.30 -12.03 12.75
N MET A 33 7.76 -10.87 12.39
CA MET A 33 8.52 -9.83 11.70
C MET A 33 9.67 -9.30 12.55
N ALA A 34 9.44 -9.03 13.83
CA ALA A 34 10.49 -8.54 14.74
C ALA A 34 11.62 -9.56 14.88
N LYS A 35 11.29 -10.84 15.00
CA LYS A 35 12.28 -11.92 15.07
C LYS A 35 13.06 -12.06 13.75
N ALA A 36 12.40 -11.95 12.61
CA ALA A 36 13.06 -12.00 11.31
C ALA A 36 14.01 -10.82 11.05
N ALA A 37 13.78 -9.67 11.70
CA ALA A 37 14.64 -8.50 11.60
C ALA A 37 15.85 -8.52 12.53
N GLU A 38 15.78 -9.31 13.62
CA GLU A 38 16.82 -9.34 14.66
C GLU A 38 18.23 -9.66 14.13
N PRO A 39 18.41 -10.60 13.16
CA PRO A 39 19.72 -10.91 12.62
C PRO A 39 20.36 -9.76 11.83
N LEU A 40 19.57 -8.79 11.35
CA LEU A 40 20.05 -7.65 10.58
C LEU A 40 20.38 -6.43 11.45
N LEU A 41 20.00 -6.44 12.72
CA LEU A 41 20.30 -5.34 13.64
C LEU A 41 21.77 -5.37 14.03
N ASP A 42 22.32 -4.18 14.31
CA ASP A 42 23.65 -3.96 14.85
C ASP A 42 24.84 -4.37 13.94
N GLY A 43 24.58 -4.60 12.63
CA GLY A 43 25.64 -4.94 11.69
C GLY A 43 25.53 -4.22 10.36
N THR A 44 26.60 -4.35 9.57
CA THR A 44 26.60 -3.98 8.15
C THR A 44 26.59 -5.26 7.35
N TYR A 45 25.55 -5.43 6.56
CA TYR A 45 25.30 -6.63 5.78
C TYR A 45 25.25 -6.31 4.30
N ASP A 46 25.71 -7.26 3.50
CA ASP A 46 25.55 -7.25 2.06
C ASP A 46 24.29 -8.05 1.74
N ILE A 47 23.28 -7.38 1.22
CA ILE A 47 21.97 -8.00 1.00
C ILE A 47 21.44 -7.75 -0.39
N THR A 48 20.58 -8.67 -0.80
CA THR A 48 19.72 -8.48 -1.98
C THR A 48 18.29 -8.26 -1.51
N ALA A 49 17.73 -7.12 -1.88
CA ALA A 49 16.36 -6.78 -1.54
C ALA A 49 15.54 -6.48 -2.80
N THR A 50 14.27 -6.84 -2.79
CA THR A 50 13.37 -6.59 -3.91
C THR A 50 12.59 -5.29 -3.67
N VAL A 51 12.50 -4.46 -4.69
CA VAL A 51 11.75 -3.20 -4.65
C VAL A 51 10.25 -3.49 -4.59
N ALA A 52 9.61 -3.09 -3.50
CA ALA A 52 8.16 -3.13 -3.37
C ALA A 52 7.52 -1.84 -3.89
N GLN A 53 8.15 -0.71 -3.57
CA GLN A 53 7.69 0.60 -3.98
C GLN A 53 8.86 1.58 -4.01
N LYS A 54 8.86 2.47 -5.01
CA LYS A 54 9.76 3.61 -5.11
C LYS A 54 8.96 4.89 -4.92
N GLN A 55 9.52 5.84 -4.20
CA GLN A 55 8.97 7.17 -4.03
C GLN A 55 10.07 8.19 -4.24
N VAL A 56 9.96 9.00 -5.27
CA VAL A 56 10.88 10.11 -5.52
C VAL A 56 10.52 11.28 -4.60
N ILE A 57 11.51 11.87 -3.95
CA ILE A 57 11.36 13.02 -3.06
C ILE A 57 12.29 14.12 -3.56
N GLY A 58 11.71 15.23 -4.03
CA GLY A 58 12.48 16.30 -4.65
C GLY A 58 13.08 15.89 -5.99
N ASN A 59 14.21 16.51 -6.38
CA ASN A 59 14.79 16.33 -7.72
C ASN A 59 15.77 15.15 -7.82
N ASP A 60 16.42 14.75 -6.71
CA ASP A 60 17.52 13.78 -6.76
C ASP A 60 17.45 12.69 -5.67
N SER A 61 16.42 12.66 -4.84
CA SER A 61 16.32 11.70 -3.74
C SER A 61 15.12 10.80 -3.90
N ALA A 62 15.27 9.54 -3.54
CA ALA A 62 14.19 8.57 -3.55
C ALA A 62 14.15 7.75 -2.25
N VAL A 63 12.93 7.36 -1.88
CA VAL A 63 12.67 6.41 -0.81
C VAL A 63 12.23 5.11 -1.43
N PHE A 64 12.94 4.07 -1.11
CA PHE A 64 12.63 2.71 -1.53
C PHE A 64 12.04 1.93 -0.36
N SER A 65 10.84 1.40 -0.55
CA SER A 65 10.30 0.34 0.28
C SER A 65 10.74 -0.99 -0.31
N LEU A 66 11.56 -1.71 0.43
CA LEU A 66 12.20 -2.94 0.01
C LEU A 66 11.73 -4.09 0.87
N TYR A 67 11.85 -5.31 0.38
CA TYR A 67 11.78 -6.48 1.23
C TYR A 67 12.89 -7.47 0.88
N THR A 68 13.45 -8.02 1.92
CA THR A 68 14.45 -9.08 1.87
C THR A 68 13.97 -10.30 2.64
N TYR A 69 14.62 -11.41 2.43
CA TYR A 69 14.33 -12.64 3.14
C TYR A 69 15.53 -13.01 4.01
N THR A 70 15.26 -13.25 5.28
CA THR A 70 16.21 -13.82 6.24
C THR A 70 15.85 -15.29 6.50
N SER A 71 16.66 -15.99 7.30
CA SER A 71 16.35 -17.36 7.75
C SER A 71 14.99 -17.47 8.46
N ASP A 72 14.58 -16.39 9.14
CA ASP A 72 13.39 -16.35 9.98
C ASP A 72 12.17 -15.73 9.30
N GLY A 73 12.32 -15.26 8.05
CA GLY A 73 11.19 -14.78 7.26
C GLY A 73 11.44 -13.54 6.43
N LYS A 74 10.35 -12.94 5.95
CA LYS A 74 10.34 -11.74 5.13
C LYS A 74 10.48 -10.50 6.02
N VAL A 75 11.40 -9.60 5.68
CA VAL A 75 11.65 -8.35 6.39
C VAL A 75 11.43 -7.17 5.44
N GLY A 76 10.58 -6.24 5.84
CA GLY A 76 10.39 -4.97 5.16
C GLY A 76 11.41 -3.94 5.64
N VAL A 77 12.01 -3.26 4.68
CA VAL A 77 13.08 -2.28 4.90
C VAL A 77 12.76 -1.01 4.14
N ILE A 78 12.97 0.16 4.77
CA ILE A 78 12.94 1.45 4.08
C ILE A 78 14.37 1.93 3.86
N MET A 79 14.65 2.42 2.67
CA MET A 79 15.96 2.94 2.29
C MET A 79 15.81 4.32 1.67
N TYR A 80 16.57 5.27 2.18
CA TYR A 80 16.70 6.61 1.62
C TYR A 80 18.01 6.69 0.85
N THR A 81 17.94 7.06 -0.42
CA THR A 81 19.11 7.16 -1.31
C THR A 81 18.82 8.14 -2.44
N ASP A 82 19.86 8.42 -3.26
CA ASP A 82 19.66 9.15 -4.50
C ASP A 82 18.71 8.41 -5.43
N ASP A 83 18.14 9.12 -6.41
CA ASP A 83 17.21 8.51 -7.35
C ASP A 83 17.94 7.52 -8.28
N ILE A 84 17.68 6.24 -8.09
CA ILE A 84 18.24 5.14 -8.87
C ILE A 84 17.17 4.66 -9.87
N ASP A 85 17.57 4.35 -11.12
CA ASP A 85 16.67 3.74 -12.10
C ASP A 85 16.31 2.30 -11.73
N ALA A 86 15.49 2.16 -10.68
CA ALA A 86 14.94 0.90 -10.25
C ALA A 86 13.42 1.01 -10.16
N LYS A 87 12.74 -0.01 -10.66
CA LYS A 87 11.28 -0.13 -10.65
C LYS A 87 10.82 -1.20 -9.66
N LYS A 88 9.54 -1.22 -9.36
CA LYS A 88 8.92 -2.26 -8.57
C LYS A 88 9.19 -3.64 -9.18
N GLY A 89 9.62 -4.59 -8.34
CA GLY A 89 10.02 -5.92 -8.75
C GLY A 89 11.52 -6.09 -9.03
N ASP A 90 12.26 -5.01 -9.26
CA ASP A 90 13.71 -5.07 -9.44
C ASP A 90 14.39 -5.50 -8.13
N ARG A 91 15.56 -6.08 -8.26
CA ARG A 91 16.39 -6.48 -7.12
C ARG A 91 17.57 -5.53 -6.98
N LEU A 92 17.70 -4.98 -5.79
CA LEU A 92 18.82 -4.14 -5.40
C LEU A 92 19.79 -4.97 -4.56
N HIS A 93 21.05 -4.99 -4.98
CA HIS A 93 22.13 -5.60 -4.21
C HIS A 93 23.02 -4.47 -3.69
N PHE A 94 23.14 -4.37 -2.39
CA PHE A 94 23.85 -3.28 -1.72
C PHE A 94 24.29 -3.67 -0.32
N LYS A 95 25.27 -2.95 0.17
CA LYS A 95 25.76 -3.04 1.53
C LYS A 95 25.10 -1.96 2.36
N ALA A 96 24.49 -2.33 3.48
CA ALA A 96 23.81 -1.36 4.35
C ALA A 96 23.95 -1.71 5.83
N ARG A 97 23.85 -0.66 6.64
CA ARG A 97 23.61 -0.77 8.08
C ARG A 97 22.11 -0.66 8.32
N PHE A 98 21.60 -1.55 9.15
CA PHE A 98 20.20 -1.59 9.50
C PHE A 98 19.96 -1.03 10.90
N GLU A 99 18.95 -0.18 10.96
CA GLU A 99 18.50 0.42 12.23
C GLU A 99 17.02 0.14 12.40
N LYS A 100 16.61 -0.04 13.65
CA LYS A 100 15.20 -0.20 13.98
C LYS A 100 14.45 1.09 13.68
N LEU A 101 13.35 0.99 12.95
CA LEU A 101 12.52 2.14 12.63
C LEU A 101 11.85 2.67 13.91
N THR A 102 12.22 3.90 14.32
CA THR A 102 11.69 4.57 15.50
C THR A 102 10.80 5.74 15.10
N ASN A 103 9.76 6.00 15.90
CA ASN A 103 8.95 7.20 15.71
C ASN A 103 9.77 8.43 16.02
N THR A 104 9.96 9.29 15.04
CA THR A 104 10.45 10.65 15.28
C THR A 104 9.29 11.52 15.75
N ALA A 105 9.55 12.40 16.71
CA ALA A 105 8.54 13.22 17.40
C ALA A 105 7.65 14.07 16.46
N TYR A 106 8.07 14.25 15.20
CA TYR A 106 7.39 15.11 14.23
C TYR A 106 6.39 14.40 13.31
N TYR A 107 6.50 13.07 13.04
CA TYR A 107 5.75 12.49 11.91
C TYR A 107 5.01 11.17 12.17
N GLY A 108 5.12 10.53 13.32
CA GLY A 108 4.49 9.21 13.56
C GLY A 108 4.83 8.16 12.48
N THR A 109 5.95 8.33 11.82
CA THR A 109 6.28 7.68 10.53
C THR A 109 6.48 6.18 10.68
N ALA A 110 7.01 5.72 11.81
CA ALA A 110 7.28 4.31 12.04
C ALA A 110 6.00 3.47 12.10
N ASP A 111 4.93 3.98 12.72
CA ASP A 111 3.68 3.21 12.83
C ASP A 111 3.00 3.05 11.48
N ARG A 112 3.13 4.05 10.60
CA ARG A 112 2.64 3.96 9.23
C ARG A 112 3.40 2.89 8.43
N TYR A 113 4.71 2.88 8.50
CA TYR A 113 5.54 1.90 7.81
C TYR A 113 5.38 0.49 8.39
N ARG A 114 5.17 0.37 9.70
CA ARG A 114 4.88 -0.92 10.35
C ARG A 114 3.57 -1.53 9.85
N SER A 115 2.56 -0.71 9.54
CA SER A 115 1.32 -1.22 8.93
C SER A 115 1.54 -1.85 7.55
N ASP A 116 2.58 -1.40 6.84
CA ASP A 116 2.99 -1.93 5.54
C ASP A 116 4.05 -3.06 5.66
N GLY A 117 4.33 -3.50 6.90
CA GLY A 117 5.30 -4.56 7.20
C GLY A 117 6.76 -4.13 7.12
N ILE A 118 7.03 -2.82 7.15
CA ILE A 118 8.37 -2.24 7.16
C ILE A 118 8.78 -1.93 8.59
N ILE A 119 9.87 -2.52 9.04
CA ILE A 119 10.32 -2.44 10.44
C ILE A 119 11.75 -1.98 10.60
N LEU A 120 12.54 -2.00 9.54
CA LEU A 120 13.92 -1.54 9.53
C LEU A 120 14.11 -0.36 8.59
N SER A 121 15.06 0.51 8.94
CA SER A 121 15.64 1.50 8.06
C SER A 121 17.02 1.03 7.63
N ALA A 122 17.33 1.10 6.33
CA ALA A 122 18.64 0.80 5.79
C ALA A 122 19.37 2.09 5.40
N ILE A 123 20.60 2.20 5.86
CA ILE A 123 21.53 3.25 5.46
C ILE A 123 22.51 2.59 4.50
N PRO A 124 22.42 2.85 3.17
CA PRO A 124 23.29 2.21 2.20
C PRO A 124 24.72 2.77 2.28
N TYR A 125 25.69 1.92 1.98
CA TYR A 125 27.11 2.25 1.87
C TYR A 125 27.68 1.75 0.54
N GLY A 126 28.30 2.63 -0.21
CA GLY A 126 28.91 2.29 -1.49
C GLY A 126 27.90 2.17 -2.64
N ASP A 127 28.27 1.41 -3.64
CA ASP A 127 27.49 1.28 -4.87
C ASP A 127 26.29 0.36 -4.69
N ILE A 128 25.18 0.73 -5.33
CA ILE A 128 23.97 -0.07 -5.37
C ILE A 128 23.83 -0.64 -6.78
N SER A 129 23.87 -1.96 -6.89
CA SER A 129 23.64 -2.62 -8.17
C SER A 129 22.19 -3.00 -8.35
N VAL A 130 21.65 -2.72 -9.53
CA VAL A 130 20.26 -2.98 -9.89
C VAL A 130 20.20 -4.16 -10.84
N THR A 131 19.50 -5.20 -10.46
CA THR A 131 19.17 -6.32 -11.35
C THR A 131 17.69 -6.23 -11.70
N LYS A 132 17.39 -6.11 -12.98
CA LYS A 132 16.00 -6.03 -13.44
C LYS A 132 15.25 -7.30 -13.07
N GLY A 133 14.09 -7.11 -12.44
CA GLY A 133 13.19 -8.18 -12.03
C GLY A 133 12.07 -8.36 -13.05
N ASP A 134 11.54 -9.57 -13.12
CA ASP A 134 10.34 -9.85 -13.92
C ASP A 134 9.10 -9.71 -13.00
N TYR A 135 8.38 -8.59 -13.17
CA TYR A 135 7.14 -8.33 -12.45
C TYR A 135 5.96 -8.38 -13.44
N PRO A 136 5.11 -9.43 -13.37
CA PRO A 136 4.06 -9.66 -14.37
C PRO A 136 3.05 -8.53 -14.53
N LEU A 137 2.91 -7.69 -13.50
CA LEU A 137 1.97 -6.55 -13.49
C LEU A 137 2.66 -5.20 -13.72
N SER A 138 3.92 -5.19 -14.18
CA SER A 138 4.68 -3.95 -14.42
C SER A 138 3.96 -2.99 -15.36
N PHE A 139 3.25 -3.52 -16.38
CA PHE A 139 2.49 -2.69 -17.31
C PHE A 139 1.38 -1.87 -16.62
N ILE A 140 0.80 -2.37 -15.53
CA ILE A 140 -0.21 -1.65 -14.74
C ILE A 140 0.46 -0.49 -13.98
N ASP A 141 1.62 -0.76 -13.37
CA ASP A 141 2.37 0.26 -12.66
C ASP A 141 2.90 1.32 -13.63
N ASP A 142 3.44 0.94 -14.81
CA ASP A 142 3.89 1.86 -15.86
C ASP A 142 2.73 2.74 -16.37
N TYR A 143 1.55 2.16 -16.58
CA TYR A 143 0.36 2.92 -17.00
C TYR A 143 -0.12 3.89 -15.91
N ARG A 144 -0.06 3.47 -14.64
CA ARG A 144 -0.38 4.34 -13.50
C ARG A 144 0.59 5.52 -13.41
N GLU A 145 1.90 5.27 -13.55
CA GLU A 145 2.92 6.33 -13.57
C GLU A 145 2.72 7.29 -14.74
N TYR A 146 2.38 6.76 -15.94
CA TYR A 146 2.03 7.59 -17.09
C TYR A 146 0.85 8.53 -16.79
N LEU A 147 -0.23 8.02 -16.16
CA LEU A 147 -1.38 8.84 -15.80
C LEU A 147 -1.03 9.90 -14.74
N ILE A 148 -0.20 9.55 -13.76
CA ILE A 148 0.29 10.48 -12.73
C ILE A 148 1.10 11.61 -13.40
N GLY A 149 2.01 11.28 -14.31
CA GLY A 149 2.77 12.27 -15.07
C GLY A 149 1.87 13.20 -15.89
N ARG A 150 0.81 12.68 -16.51
CA ARG A 150 -0.17 13.51 -17.24
C ARG A 150 -0.93 14.48 -16.34
N ILE A 151 -1.18 14.09 -15.09
CA ILE A 151 -1.78 15.00 -14.10
C ILE A 151 -0.80 16.11 -13.74
N ASP A 152 0.47 15.78 -13.51
CA ASP A 152 1.51 16.77 -13.20
C ASP A 152 1.69 17.79 -14.33
N ASP A 153 1.65 17.33 -15.58
CA ASP A 153 1.73 18.22 -16.76
C ASP A 153 0.51 19.16 -16.91
N SER A 154 -0.66 18.70 -16.47
CA SER A 154 -1.94 19.41 -16.71
C SER A 154 -2.38 20.26 -15.53
N PHE A 155 -2.00 19.90 -14.33
CA PHE A 155 -2.42 20.54 -13.08
C PHE A 155 -1.20 20.78 -12.19
N PRO A 156 -0.54 21.94 -12.33
CA PRO A 156 0.59 22.29 -11.48
C PRO A 156 0.15 22.50 -10.02
N ASP A 157 1.08 22.40 -9.11
CA ASP A 157 0.95 22.71 -7.69
C ASP A 157 0.00 21.77 -6.91
N ASP A 158 -0.62 22.29 -5.88
CA ASP A 158 -1.50 21.57 -4.93
C ASP A 158 -2.73 20.94 -5.60
N SER A 159 -3.17 21.51 -6.75
CA SER A 159 -4.31 20.94 -7.50
C SER A 159 -3.98 19.58 -8.09
N GLY A 160 -2.80 19.42 -8.68
CA GLY A 160 -2.31 18.15 -9.20
C GLY A 160 -2.05 17.16 -8.07
N ALA A 161 -1.45 17.64 -6.99
CA ALA A 161 -1.23 16.83 -5.78
C ALA A 161 -2.56 16.28 -5.22
N LEU A 162 -3.56 17.13 -5.09
CA LEU A 162 -4.89 16.74 -4.61
C LEU A 162 -5.56 15.72 -5.55
N MET A 163 -5.47 15.92 -6.87
CA MET A 163 -5.99 14.96 -7.85
C MET A 163 -5.31 13.60 -7.73
N LYS A 164 -3.98 13.56 -7.60
CA LYS A 164 -3.23 12.32 -7.37
C LYS A 164 -3.67 11.63 -6.07
N GLY A 165 -3.90 12.41 -5.01
CA GLY A 165 -4.44 11.92 -3.75
C GLY A 165 -5.81 11.26 -3.91
N ILE A 166 -6.75 11.93 -4.58
CA ILE A 166 -8.12 11.46 -4.75
C ILE A 166 -8.18 10.23 -5.67
N PHE A 167 -7.54 10.29 -6.85
CA PHE A 167 -7.66 9.24 -7.87
C PHE A 167 -6.75 8.05 -7.62
N PHE A 168 -5.55 8.26 -7.10
CA PHE A 168 -4.55 7.19 -6.94
C PHE A 168 -4.20 6.88 -5.48
N GLY A 169 -4.72 7.67 -4.54
CA GLY A 169 -4.35 7.58 -3.13
C GLY A 169 -2.91 8.03 -2.87
N ASP A 170 -2.32 8.74 -3.83
CA ASP A 170 -0.95 9.21 -3.76
C ASP A 170 -0.88 10.57 -3.05
N LYS A 171 -0.40 10.56 -1.82
CA LYS A 171 -0.25 11.74 -0.96
C LYS A 171 1.16 12.28 -0.93
N ARG A 172 2.05 11.74 -1.76
CA ARG A 172 3.48 12.06 -1.73
C ARG A 172 3.79 13.50 -2.14
N SER A 173 2.99 14.02 -3.05
CA SER A 173 3.12 15.38 -3.57
C SER A 173 2.38 16.44 -2.73
N PHE A 174 1.80 16.06 -1.58
CA PHE A 174 1.12 17.03 -0.74
C PHE A 174 2.15 17.93 -0.05
N SER A 175 1.96 19.24 -0.19
CA SER A 175 2.63 20.21 0.67
C SER A 175 2.18 20.04 2.13
N ASP A 176 3.00 20.48 3.09
CA ASP A 176 2.63 20.40 4.50
C ASP A 176 1.36 21.21 4.80
N ASP A 177 1.18 22.35 4.12
CA ASP A 177 0.00 23.20 4.23
C ASP A 177 -1.24 22.47 3.69
N LEU A 178 -1.18 21.93 2.46
CA LEU A 178 -2.28 21.15 1.88
C LEU A 178 -2.64 19.94 2.75
N TYR A 179 -1.65 19.23 3.27
CA TYR A 179 -1.90 18.08 4.15
C TYR A 179 -2.61 18.48 5.43
N SER A 180 -2.19 19.60 6.02
CA SER A 180 -2.82 20.18 7.22
C SER A 180 -4.25 20.60 6.96
N ASP A 181 -4.52 21.30 5.84
CA ASP A 181 -5.84 21.78 5.46
C ASP A 181 -6.82 20.62 5.20
N ILE A 182 -6.37 19.58 4.50
CA ILE A 182 -7.16 18.36 4.26
C ILE A 182 -7.50 17.67 5.59
N LYS A 183 -6.56 17.66 6.54
CA LYS A 183 -6.78 17.04 7.85
C LYS A 183 -7.75 17.86 8.70
N LEU A 184 -7.59 19.18 8.72
CA LEU A 184 -8.45 20.09 9.48
C LEU A 184 -9.88 20.15 8.93
N SER A 185 -10.04 20.07 7.60
CA SER A 185 -11.35 20.03 6.95
C SER A 185 -12.09 18.69 7.14
N GLY A 186 -11.41 17.65 7.67
CA GLY A 186 -12.01 16.33 7.89
C GLY A 186 -12.20 15.49 6.63
N VAL A 187 -11.75 15.96 5.45
CA VAL A 187 -11.90 15.26 4.17
C VAL A 187 -10.74 14.30 3.84
N SER A 188 -9.86 14.04 4.80
CA SER A 188 -8.70 13.13 4.63
C SER A 188 -9.07 11.74 4.10
N HIS A 189 -10.31 11.29 4.34
CA HIS A 189 -10.80 10.01 3.83
C HIS A 189 -11.00 10.00 2.30
N LEU A 190 -11.17 11.16 1.66
CA LEU A 190 -11.29 11.29 0.21
C LEU A 190 -9.95 11.12 -0.51
N THR A 191 -8.84 11.43 0.18
CA THR A 191 -7.48 11.33 -0.38
C THR A 191 -6.85 9.94 -0.18
N ALA A 192 -7.63 8.98 0.26
CA ALA A 192 -7.24 7.58 0.27
C ALA A 192 -8.14 6.84 -0.73
N VAL A 193 -7.57 5.99 -1.57
CA VAL A 193 -8.40 5.09 -2.38
C VAL A 193 -9.23 4.25 -1.43
N SER A 194 -10.52 4.60 -1.34
CA SER A 194 -11.44 3.98 -0.40
C SER A 194 -12.29 2.92 -1.10
N GLY A 195 -12.83 2.01 -0.29
CA GLY A 195 -13.83 1.07 -0.79
C GLY A 195 -15.03 1.73 -1.47
N MET A 196 -15.34 2.98 -1.10
CA MET A 196 -16.39 3.77 -1.73
C MET A 196 -16.12 3.99 -3.23
N HIS A 197 -14.89 4.28 -3.64
CA HIS A 197 -14.52 4.46 -5.05
C HIS A 197 -14.77 3.16 -5.83
N LEU A 198 -14.34 2.02 -5.29
CA LEU A 198 -14.59 0.72 -5.91
C LEU A 198 -16.08 0.44 -6.01
N THR A 199 -16.83 0.62 -4.92
CA THR A 199 -18.27 0.38 -4.89
C THR A 199 -19.02 1.26 -5.89
N LEU A 200 -18.68 2.55 -5.99
CA LEU A 200 -19.29 3.48 -6.93
C LEU A 200 -19.03 3.04 -8.38
N ILE A 201 -17.77 2.77 -8.72
CA ILE A 201 -17.37 2.34 -10.07
C ILE A 201 -18.06 1.03 -10.44
N MET A 202 -18.06 0.05 -9.53
CA MET A 202 -18.70 -1.26 -9.77
C MET A 202 -20.23 -1.15 -9.88
N THR A 203 -20.85 -0.23 -9.14
CA THR A 203 -22.30 0.02 -9.26
C THR A 203 -22.64 0.61 -10.63
N VAL A 204 -21.92 1.64 -11.07
CA VAL A 204 -22.11 2.25 -12.39
C VAL A 204 -21.88 1.22 -13.49
N LEU A 205 -20.78 0.46 -13.38
CA LEU A 205 -20.45 -0.59 -14.35
C LEU A 205 -21.50 -1.68 -14.40
N SER A 206 -21.99 -2.15 -13.25
CA SER A 206 -23.08 -3.14 -13.18
C SER A 206 -24.37 -2.59 -13.80
N ALA A 207 -24.70 -1.31 -13.58
CA ALA A 207 -25.84 -0.67 -14.21
C ALA A 207 -25.68 -0.60 -15.74
N LEU A 208 -24.51 -0.21 -16.23
CA LEU A 208 -24.21 -0.21 -17.67
C LEU A 208 -24.29 -1.62 -18.28
N LEU A 209 -23.75 -2.62 -17.61
CA LEU A 209 -23.83 -4.02 -18.07
C LEU A 209 -25.28 -4.51 -18.14
N THR A 210 -26.13 -4.14 -17.19
CA THR A 210 -27.55 -4.51 -17.22
C THR A 210 -28.32 -3.86 -18.37
N ALA A 211 -27.90 -2.67 -18.82
CA ALA A 211 -28.48 -1.97 -19.96
C ALA A 211 -28.06 -2.57 -21.31
N THR A 212 -27.08 -3.46 -21.34
CA THR A 212 -26.55 -4.09 -22.54
C THR A 212 -27.06 -5.55 -22.69
N ARG A 213 -27.02 -6.11 -23.90
CA ARG A 213 -27.31 -7.53 -24.13
C ARG A 213 -26.34 -8.48 -23.41
N LEU A 214 -25.11 -8.03 -23.10
CA LEU A 214 -24.12 -8.78 -22.30
C LEU A 214 -24.58 -9.00 -20.85
N GLY A 215 -25.39 -8.08 -20.30
CA GLY A 215 -25.96 -8.22 -18.97
C GLY A 215 -27.14 -9.19 -18.85
N TYR A 216 -27.64 -9.74 -19.95
CA TYR A 216 -28.80 -10.63 -19.94
C TYR A 216 -28.51 -11.97 -19.24
N SER A 217 -27.25 -12.46 -19.29
CA SER A 217 -26.84 -13.66 -18.55
C SER A 217 -26.21 -13.30 -17.23
N TYR A 218 -26.80 -13.75 -16.12
CA TYR A 218 -26.25 -13.55 -14.76
C TYR A 218 -24.79 -14.03 -14.66
N ARG A 219 -24.45 -15.16 -15.27
CA ARG A 219 -23.08 -15.72 -15.23
C ARG A 219 -22.07 -14.80 -15.92
N VAL A 220 -22.41 -14.29 -17.10
CA VAL A 220 -21.53 -13.38 -17.86
C VAL A 220 -21.31 -12.09 -17.09
N ARG A 221 -22.40 -11.51 -16.56
CA ARG A 221 -22.30 -10.31 -15.73
C ARG A 221 -21.42 -10.52 -14.50
N PHE A 222 -21.61 -11.64 -13.79
CA PHE A 222 -20.79 -11.99 -12.64
C PHE A 222 -19.30 -12.09 -13.00
N VAL A 223 -18.95 -12.81 -14.06
CA VAL A 223 -17.57 -12.98 -14.51
C VAL A 223 -16.94 -11.63 -14.89
N ILE A 224 -17.65 -10.82 -15.69
CA ILE A 224 -17.14 -9.50 -16.08
C ILE A 224 -16.90 -8.62 -14.85
N THR A 225 -17.87 -8.55 -13.94
CA THR A 225 -17.73 -7.74 -12.71
C THR A 225 -16.57 -8.24 -11.85
N ALA A 226 -16.43 -9.55 -11.69
CA ALA A 226 -15.33 -10.13 -10.91
C ALA A 226 -13.96 -9.81 -11.52
N VAL A 227 -13.80 -9.99 -12.83
CA VAL A 227 -12.55 -9.68 -13.55
C VAL A 227 -12.20 -8.19 -13.41
N LEU A 228 -13.18 -7.31 -13.59
CA LEU A 228 -12.97 -5.86 -13.47
C LEU A 228 -12.67 -5.44 -12.02
N THR A 229 -13.31 -6.08 -11.03
CA THR A 229 -12.99 -5.87 -9.62
C THR A 229 -11.54 -6.23 -9.32
N VAL A 230 -11.08 -7.41 -9.76
CA VAL A 230 -9.69 -7.83 -9.58
C VAL A 230 -8.72 -6.90 -10.33
N GLY A 231 -9.05 -6.50 -11.55
CA GLY A 231 -8.25 -5.54 -12.32
C GLY A 231 -8.14 -4.19 -11.62
N PHE A 232 -9.23 -3.70 -11.04
CA PHE A 232 -9.24 -2.48 -10.25
C PHE A 232 -8.39 -2.61 -8.99
N MET A 233 -8.50 -3.73 -8.26
CA MET A 233 -7.67 -4.01 -7.09
C MET A 233 -6.18 -4.04 -7.45
N ALA A 234 -5.82 -4.65 -8.58
CA ALA A 234 -4.44 -4.68 -9.07
C ALA A 234 -3.92 -3.28 -9.40
N PHE A 235 -4.75 -2.45 -10.06
CA PHE A 235 -4.42 -1.08 -10.41
C PHE A 235 -4.12 -0.20 -9.18
N PHE A 236 -4.87 -0.37 -8.09
CA PHE A 236 -4.66 0.36 -6.83
C PHE A 236 -3.68 -0.33 -5.86
N GLY A 237 -3.10 -1.46 -6.24
CA GLY A 237 -2.03 -2.12 -5.49
C GLY A 237 -2.50 -2.97 -4.31
N PHE A 238 -3.72 -3.49 -4.33
CA PHE A 238 -4.26 -4.39 -3.29
C PHE A 238 -4.19 -3.82 -1.87
N THR A 239 -4.46 -2.53 -1.70
CA THR A 239 -4.49 -1.92 -0.36
C THR A 239 -5.58 -2.56 0.51
N ALA A 240 -5.38 -2.58 1.83
CA ALA A 240 -6.33 -3.21 2.76
C ALA A 240 -7.75 -2.64 2.65
N SER A 241 -7.90 -1.36 2.29
CA SER A 241 -9.20 -0.72 2.08
C SER A 241 -9.89 -1.23 0.82
N VAL A 242 -9.15 -1.38 -0.27
CA VAL A 242 -9.65 -1.89 -1.57
C VAL A 242 -9.99 -3.37 -1.46
N LEU A 243 -9.14 -4.17 -0.79
CA LEU A 243 -9.41 -5.59 -0.55
C LEU A 243 -10.72 -5.82 0.21
N ARG A 244 -10.96 -5.06 1.30
CA ARG A 244 -12.19 -5.20 2.08
C ARG A 244 -13.46 -4.87 1.31
N SER A 245 -13.39 -4.02 0.31
CA SER A 245 -14.56 -3.65 -0.51
C SER A 245 -14.77 -4.51 -1.73
N GLY A 246 -13.77 -5.30 -2.13
CA GLY A 246 -13.84 -6.19 -3.27
C GLY A 246 -14.23 -7.64 -2.92
N ILE A 247 -14.35 -7.95 -1.62
CA ILE A 247 -14.82 -9.25 -1.11
C ILE A 247 -16.29 -9.15 -0.74
#